data_d1ba2773b1715679a12d7add8569f210
#
_entry.id   d1ba2773b1715679a12d7add8569f210
#
_cell.length_a   1.000
_cell.length_b   1.000
_cell.length_c   1.000
_cell.angle_alpha   90.00
_cell.angle_beta   90.00
_cell.angle_gamma   90.00
#
_symmetry.space_group_name_H-M   'P 1'
#
loop_
_entity.id
_entity.type
_entity.pdbx_description
1 polymer ?
#
loop_
_entity_poly.entity_id
_entity_poly.type
_entity_poly.pdbx_seq_one_letter_code
_entity_poly.pdbx_strand_id
1 'polypeptide(L)'
;MLAIVIGVFSSLSCNSATVTLAWDPSPAANATNYTVYYGPTSGDYTNSISVGLATSATISGLVAGGIYYFAATVTDSSGLESAFSSEVSYNVPVVMPNQPPTLNALANMTVPQNAGLQSVNLSGITSGATNELQTLVVTASSSNPALIPNPSISYSSPSATGTLRFQPVAGAFGTTTITVTVNDGGLSNNIVSRSFTVVVDQAPTISTIANVSIGVNSQTTAILFTIGDAQVATSNLTVSATSSNASLVGSSNIFFGGSDANRTVIIKPVSGQTGNTYITVTVSDSITSASTTFQLSVLPRPSPPTNIRIASR
;
A
#
# COMPACT_ATOMS: atom_id res chain seq x y z
N MET A 1 -13.86 -22.75 56.96
CA MET A 1 -14.47 -22.13 55.81
C MET A 1 -13.42 -22.08 54.71
N LEU A 2 -13.56 -22.92 53.69
CA LEU A 2 -12.54 -23.05 52.63
C LEU A 2 -12.76 -21.89 51.66
N ALA A 3 -11.84 -20.92 51.57
CA ALA A 3 -11.86 -19.87 50.57
C ALA A 3 -11.00 -20.35 49.38
N ILE A 4 -11.58 -20.47 48.20
CA ILE A 4 -10.85 -20.83 46.98
C ILE A 4 -10.49 -19.56 46.21
N VAL A 5 -9.20 -19.36 45.98
CA VAL A 5 -8.66 -18.30 45.09
C VAL A 5 -8.39 -18.92 43.71
N ILE A 6 -9.02 -18.42 42.68
CA ILE A 6 -8.85 -18.91 41.31
C ILE A 6 -7.77 -18.09 40.63
N GLY A 7 -6.62 -18.68 40.32
CA GLY A 7 -5.61 -18.13 39.44
C GLY A 7 -5.75 -18.77 38.05
N VAL A 8 -6.02 -17.98 37.01
CA VAL A 8 -6.14 -18.46 35.64
C VAL A 8 -4.81 -18.32 34.92
N PHE A 9 -4.17 -19.45 34.59
CA PHE A 9 -3.08 -19.50 33.62
C PHE A 9 -3.59 -20.28 32.39
N SER A 10 -3.88 -19.61 31.30
CA SER A 10 -4.23 -20.27 30.05
C SER A 10 -2.97 -20.58 29.24
N SER A 11 -2.63 -21.86 29.08
CA SER A 11 -1.73 -22.31 28.02
C SER A 11 -2.57 -22.56 26.76
N LEU A 12 -2.21 -21.87 25.67
CA LEU A 12 -2.88 -21.97 24.37
C LEU A 12 -2.62 -23.32 23.71
N SER A 13 -3.51 -24.27 23.92
CA SER A 13 -3.73 -25.37 22.99
C SER A 13 -5.21 -25.48 22.70
N CYS A 14 -5.53 -25.58 21.43
CA CYS A 14 -6.89 -25.62 20.89
C CYS A 14 -7.78 -26.61 21.68
N ASN A 15 -8.78 -26.16 22.41
CA ASN A 15 -9.85 -26.87 23.08
C ASN A 15 -9.66 -27.31 24.53
N SER A 16 -8.56 -27.11 25.25
CA SER A 16 -8.48 -27.41 26.65
C SER A 16 -7.90 -26.28 27.49
N ALA A 17 -8.55 -26.00 28.62
CA ALA A 17 -8.10 -25.02 29.58
C ALA A 17 -7.63 -25.67 30.87
N THR A 18 -6.86 -24.93 31.67
CA THR A 18 -6.47 -25.32 33.02
C THR A 18 -6.99 -24.28 34.01
N VAL A 19 -7.34 -24.76 35.21
CA VAL A 19 -7.66 -23.93 36.36
C VAL A 19 -6.84 -24.37 37.55
N THR A 20 -6.29 -23.40 38.29
CA THR A 20 -5.62 -23.71 39.57
C THR A 20 -6.54 -23.27 40.72
N LEU A 21 -6.86 -24.21 41.58
CA LEU A 21 -7.64 -24.00 42.78
C LEU A 21 -6.68 -23.89 43.97
N ALA A 22 -7.01 -23.10 44.98
CA ALA A 22 -6.29 -23.03 46.22
C ALA A 22 -7.30 -22.91 47.38
N TRP A 23 -6.95 -23.47 48.56
CA TRP A 23 -7.80 -23.48 49.75
C TRP A 23 -6.99 -23.36 51.03
N ASP A 24 -7.66 -22.94 52.10
CA ASP A 24 -7.06 -22.92 53.43
C ASP A 24 -6.97 -24.33 53.99
N PRO A 25 -5.92 -24.66 54.74
CA PRO A 25 -5.76 -25.98 55.39
C PRO A 25 -6.95 -26.29 56.33
N SER A 26 -7.36 -27.54 56.33
CA SER A 26 -8.32 -28.03 57.31
C SER A 26 -7.76 -27.85 58.74
N PRO A 27 -8.58 -27.43 59.73
CA PRO A 27 -8.18 -27.36 61.11
C PRO A 27 -7.97 -28.73 61.77
N ALA A 28 -8.31 -29.82 61.09
CA ALA A 28 -8.13 -31.18 61.59
C ALA A 28 -6.62 -31.55 61.68
N ALA A 29 -6.08 -31.72 62.87
CA ALA A 29 -4.66 -32.00 63.09
C ALA A 29 -4.22 -33.35 62.55
N ASN A 30 -5.14 -34.28 62.29
CA ASN A 30 -4.93 -35.62 61.74
C ASN A 30 -5.23 -35.74 60.24
N ALA A 31 -5.35 -34.63 59.52
CA ALA A 31 -5.52 -34.62 58.07
C ALA A 31 -4.34 -35.31 57.37
N THR A 32 -4.61 -36.16 56.38
CA THR A 32 -3.60 -36.90 55.61
C THR A 32 -3.68 -36.63 54.12
N ASN A 33 -4.84 -36.27 53.61
CA ASN A 33 -5.05 -36.08 52.19
C ASN A 33 -6.22 -35.12 51.90
N TYR A 34 -6.08 -34.27 50.86
CA TYR A 34 -7.18 -33.56 50.24
C TYR A 34 -7.52 -34.23 48.93
N THR A 35 -8.84 -34.33 48.64
CA THR A 35 -9.36 -34.76 47.35
C THR A 35 -10.24 -33.60 46.76
N VAL A 36 -9.89 -33.16 45.56
CA VAL A 36 -10.70 -32.19 44.81
C VAL A 36 -11.62 -32.98 43.87
N TYR A 37 -12.90 -32.68 43.96
CA TYR A 37 -13.94 -33.23 43.12
C TYR A 37 -14.43 -32.17 42.14
N TYR A 38 -14.72 -32.55 40.90
CA TYR A 38 -15.23 -31.61 39.90
C TYR A 38 -16.10 -32.27 38.85
N GLY A 39 -17.00 -31.49 38.25
CA GLY A 39 -17.93 -31.94 37.22
C GLY A 39 -18.64 -30.80 36.53
N PRO A 40 -19.38 -31.06 35.44
CA PRO A 40 -20.11 -30.04 34.67
C PRO A 40 -21.46 -29.65 35.31
N THR A 41 -21.90 -30.31 36.36
CA THR A 41 -23.18 -30.08 37.04
C THR A 41 -22.96 -29.78 38.50
N SER A 42 -23.66 -28.77 39.05
CA SER A 42 -23.58 -28.45 40.48
C SER A 42 -23.99 -29.64 41.35
N GLY A 43 -23.17 -30.00 42.33
CA GLY A 43 -23.40 -31.11 43.26
C GLY A 43 -23.20 -32.51 42.67
N ASP A 44 -22.92 -32.64 41.36
CA ASP A 44 -22.62 -33.93 40.68
C ASP A 44 -21.18 -33.91 40.11
N TYR A 45 -20.28 -34.48 40.87
CA TYR A 45 -18.87 -34.47 40.55
C TYR A 45 -18.42 -35.80 39.92
N THR A 46 -18.25 -35.81 38.63
CA THR A 46 -17.88 -36.99 37.84
C THR A 46 -16.38 -37.32 37.86
N ASN A 47 -15.56 -36.40 38.36
CA ASN A 47 -14.11 -36.51 38.41
C ASN A 47 -13.55 -36.15 39.78
N SER A 48 -12.41 -36.74 40.15
CA SER A 48 -11.69 -36.38 41.36
C SER A 48 -10.17 -36.50 41.20
N ILE A 49 -9.45 -35.71 42.00
CA ILE A 49 -7.99 -35.77 42.07
C ILE A 49 -7.55 -35.68 43.53
N SER A 50 -6.70 -36.63 43.97
CA SER A 50 -6.09 -36.64 45.28
C SER A 50 -4.74 -35.89 45.23
N VAL A 51 -4.48 -35.01 46.20
CA VAL A 51 -3.33 -34.08 46.17
C VAL A 51 -2.49 -34.14 47.45
N GLY A 52 -2.71 -35.14 48.31
CA GLY A 52 -2.03 -35.26 49.60
C GLY A 52 -2.36 -34.06 50.49
N LEU A 53 -1.37 -33.51 51.16
CA LEU A 53 -1.54 -32.31 52.02
C LEU A 53 -1.32 -30.99 51.28
N ALA A 54 -1.23 -31.00 49.97
CA ALA A 54 -1.18 -29.77 49.19
C ALA A 54 -2.46 -28.97 49.35
N THR A 55 -2.34 -27.63 49.42
CA THR A 55 -3.44 -26.70 49.55
C THR A 55 -3.78 -26.01 48.22
N SER A 56 -3.30 -26.61 47.11
CA SER A 56 -3.62 -26.19 45.75
C SER A 56 -3.63 -27.35 44.80
N ALA A 57 -4.42 -27.27 43.75
CA ALA A 57 -4.47 -28.26 42.67
C ALA A 57 -4.68 -27.56 41.31
N THR A 58 -4.01 -28.04 40.28
CA THR A 58 -4.23 -27.61 38.89
C THR A 58 -5.00 -28.69 38.16
N ILE A 59 -6.19 -28.34 37.70
CA ILE A 59 -7.05 -29.19 36.89
C ILE A 59 -6.87 -28.81 35.45
N SER A 60 -6.53 -29.78 34.59
CA SER A 60 -6.33 -29.60 33.16
C SER A 60 -7.38 -30.38 32.35
N GLY A 61 -7.47 -30.10 31.05
CA GLY A 61 -8.40 -30.79 30.16
C GLY A 61 -9.83 -30.31 30.24
N LEU A 62 -10.09 -29.12 30.82
CA LEU A 62 -11.43 -28.53 30.87
C LEU A 62 -11.83 -28.06 29.48
N VAL A 63 -13.06 -28.35 29.07
CA VAL A 63 -13.61 -27.99 27.75
C VAL A 63 -13.93 -26.50 27.70
N ALA A 64 -13.39 -25.79 26.70
CA ALA A 64 -13.66 -24.38 26.48
C ALA A 64 -15.17 -24.11 26.32
N GLY A 65 -15.65 -23.05 26.96
CA GLY A 65 -17.08 -22.70 27.01
C GLY A 65 -17.92 -23.49 28.00
N GLY A 66 -17.34 -24.51 28.66
CA GLY A 66 -18.02 -25.29 29.72
C GLY A 66 -18.02 -24.56 31.06
N ILE A 67 -19.00 -24.88 31.90
CA ILE A 67 -19.01 -24.51 33.31
C ILE A 67 -18.61 -25.73 34.10
N TYR A 68 -17.70 -25.56 35.04
CA TYR A 68 -17.29 -26.63 35.97
C TYR A 68 -17.50 -26.16 37.39
N TYR A 69 -17.90 -27.11 38.23
CA TYR A 69 -18.15 -26.94 39.64
C TYR A 69 -17.13 -27.78 40.41
N PHE A 70 -16.57 -27.23 41.52
CA PHE A 70 -15.50 -27.81 42.27
C PHE A 70 -15.86 -27.81 43.77
N ALA A 71 -15.56 -28.89 44.45
CA ALA A 71 -15.57 -29.01 45.91
C ALA A 71 -14.39 -29.87 46.37
N ALA A 72 -14.00 -29.72 47.61
CA ALA A 72 -12.94 -30.52 48.18
C ALA A 72 -13.36 -31.21 49.47
N THR A 73 -12.72 -32.36 49.77
CA THR A 73 -12.83 -33.07 51.05
C THR A 73 -11.44 -33.19 51.65
N VAL A 74 -11.38 -33.54 52.91
CA VAL A 74 -10.16 -33.96 53.62
C VAL A 74 -10.36 -35.36 54.20
N THR A 75 -9.36 -36.21 54.08
CA THR A 75 -9.31 -37.54 54.68
C THR A 75 -8.36 -37.52 55.87
N ASP A 76 -8.75 -38.13 56.99
CA ASP A 76 -7.94 -38.23 58.20
C ASP A 76 -7.08 -39.49 58.24
N SER A 77 -6.27 -39.64 59.29
CA SER A 77 -5.39 -40.79 59.47
C SER A 77 -6.12 -42.13 59.74
N SER A 78 -7.42 -42.12 60.02
CA SER A 78 -8.27 -43.29 60.12
C SER A 78 -8.94 -43.70 58.81
N GLY A 79 -8.74 -42.90 57.75
CA GLY A 79 -9.34 -43.09 56.43
C GLY A 79 -10.75 -42.53 56.32
N LEU A 80 -11.23 -41.75 57.30
CA LEU A 80 -12.55 -41.13 57.27
C LEU A 80 -12.48 -39.83 56.44
N GLU A 81 -13.39 -39.68 55.48
CA GLU A 81 -13.51 -38.52 54.60
C GLU A 81 -14.56 -37.54 55.12
N SER A 82 -14.28 -36.24 55.04
CA SER A 82 -15.20 -35.17 55.46
C SER A 82 -16.36 -34.99 54.48
N ALA A 83 -17.35 -34.21 54.88
CA ALA A 83 -18.29 -33.63 53.92
C ALA A 83 -17.57 -32.69 52.93
N PHE A 84 -18.23 -32.45 51.79
CA PHE A 84 -17.74 -31.49 50.81
C PHE A 84 -17.57 -30.09 51.39
N SER A 85 -16.60 -29.34 50.90
CA SER A 85 -16.49 -27.89 51.11
C SER A 85 -17.64 -27.14 50.46
N SER A 86 -17.70 -25.82 50.61
CA SER A 86 -18.50 -24.98 49.76
C SER A 86 -18.08 -25.17 48.31
N GLU A 87 -19.06 -25.31 47.41
CA GLU A 87 -18.84 -25.41 45.97
C GLU A 87 -18.43 -24.05 45.36
N VAL A 88 -17.50 -24.08 44.39
CA VAL A 88 -17.17 -22.95 43.54
C VAL A 88 -17.35 -23.33 42.09
N SER A 89 -17.74 -22.38 41.26
CA SER A 89 -17.88 -22.59 39.80
C SER A 89 -16.85 -21.80 39.02
N TYR A 90 -16.47 -22.34 37.87
CA TYR A 90 -15.57 -21.70 36.92
C TYR A 90 -16.13 -21.81 35.49
N ASN A 91 -16.33 -20.67 34.85
CA ASN A 91 -16.66 -20.59 33.44
C ASN A 91 -15.36 -20.66 32.62
N VAL A 92 -15.18 -21.73 31.85
CA VAL A 92 -13.99 -21.89 30.99
C VAL A 92 -14.10 -20.95 29.80
N PRO A 93 -13.19 -20.00 29.62
CA PRO A 93 -13.25 -19.08 28.49
C PRO A 93 -13.23 -19.81 27.15
N VAL A 94 -14.00 -19.34 26.20
CA VAL A 94 -13.88 -19.76 24.80
C VAL A 94 -12.75 -18.94 24.16
N VAL A 95 -11.69 -19.61 23.77
CA VAL A 95 -10.64 -18.99 22.93
C VAL A 95 -11.09 -19.12 21.49
N MET A 96 -11.51 -18.03 20.90
CA MET A 96 -11.78 -17.98 19.46
C MET A 96 -10.46 -17.92 18.69
N PRO A 97 -10.32 -18.66 17.57
CA PRO A 97 -9.14 -18.54 16.72
C PRO A 97 -9.09 -17.14 16.10
N ASN A 98 -7.90 -16.54 16.11
CA ASN A 98 -7.68 -15.24 15.46
C ASN A 98 -8.07 -15.29 13.99
N GLN A 99 -8.82 -14.30 13.53
CA GLN A 99 -9.14 -14.10 12.12
C GLN A 99 -8.12 -13.12 11.50
N PRO A 100 -7.76 -13.31 10.22
CA PRO A 100 -6.78 -12.42 9.61
C PRO A 100 -7.34 -10.99 9.51
N PRO A 101 -6.51 -9.96 9.76
CA PRO A 101 -6.92 -8.58 9.55
C PRO A 101 -7.29 -8.32 8.10
N THR A 102 -7.97 -7.21 7.83
CA THR A 102 -8.38 -6.84 6.48
C THR A 102 -7.72 -5.56 6.00
N LEU A 103 -7.61 -5.42 4.70
CA LEU A 103 -7.20 -4.21 3.98
C LEU A 103 -7.74 -4.31 2.56
N ASN A 104 -8.41 -3.26 2.07
CA ASN A 104 -8.91 -3.20 0.70
C ASN A 104 -7.76 -3.19 -0.31
N ALA A 105 -8.06 -3.61 -1.54
CA ALA A 105 -7.13 -3.55 -2.66
C ALA A 105 -6.68 -2.10 -2.94
N LEU A 106 -5.43 -1.95 -3.36
CA LEU A 106 -4.82 -0.68 -3.71
C LEU A 106 -4.65 -0.61 -5.23
N ALA A 107 -4.92 0.57 -5.82
CA ALA A 107 -4.78 0.76 -7.25
C ALA A 107 -3.34 1.12 -7.63
N ASN A 108 -2.88 0.60 -8.77
CA ASN A 108 -1.63 1.04 -9.39
C ASN A 108 -1.72 2.52 -9.77
N MET A 109 -0.60 3.21 -9.80
CA MET A 109 -0.55 4.62 -10.15
C MET A 109 0.70 4.97 -10.94
N THR A 110 0.60 6.05 -11.72
CA THR A 110 1.73 6.65 -12.41
C THR A 110 1.86 8.09 -11.95
N VAL A 111 3.08 8.51 -11.67
CA VAL A 111 3.41 9.88 -11.27
C VAL A 111 4.57 10.38 -12.12
N PRO A 112 4.63 11.68 -12.48
CA PRO A 112 5.78 12.21 -13.22
C PRO A 112 7.07 12.17 -12.39
N GLN A 113 8.21 12.10 -13.06
CA GLN A 113 9.52 12.30 -12.45
C GLN A 113 9.54 13.63 -11.68
N ASN A 114 10.16 13.63 -10.51
CA ASN A 114 10.18 14.78 -9.58
C ASN A 114 8.80 15.18 -9.03
N ALA A 115 7.81 14.29 -9.08
CA ALA A 115 6.53 14.54 -8.41
C ALA A 115 6.74 14.88 -6.93
N GLY A 116 5.94 15.80 -6.42
CA GLY A 116 5.91 16.11 -5.00
C GLY A 116 5.33 14.96 -4.16
N LEU A 117 5.07 15.23 -2.89
CA LEU A 117 4.52 14.25 -1.95
C LEU A 117 3.16 13.72 -2.45
N GLN A 118 3.07 12.40 -2.56
CA GLN A 118 1.86 11.67 -2.95
C GLN A 118 1.17 11.10 -1.71
N SER A 119 -0.16 10.96 -1.78
CA SER A 119 -0.99 10.39 -0.73
C SER A 119 -1.91 9.31 -1.29
N VAL A 120 -1.95 8.15 -0.62
CA VAL A 120 -2.83 7.03 -0.94
C VAL A 120 -3.71 6.74 0.27
N ASN A 121 -5.03 6.76 0.08
CA ASN A 121 -5.97 6.42 1.14
C ASN A 121 -6.01 4.89 1.34
N LEU A 122 -5.84 4.47 2.57
CA LEU A 122 -6.04 3.09 3.00
C LEU A 122 -7.44 2.95 3.60
N SER A 123 -8.13 1.85 3.30
CA SER A 123 -9.49 1.61 3.77
C SER A 123 -9.76 0.13 4.00
N GLY A 124 -10.86 -0.19 4.69
CA GLY A 124 -11.21 -1.57 5.02
C GLY A 124 -10.24 -2.21 6.00
N ILE A 125 -9.61 -1.42 6.86
CA ILE A 125 -8.69 -1.90 7.90
C ILE A 125 -9.52 -2.38 9.09
N THR A 126 -9.45 -3.68 9.41
CA THR A 126 -10.10 -4.29 10.58
C THR A 126 -9.22 -5.37 11.17
N SER A 127 -9.51 -5.80 12.40
CA SER A 127 -8.83 -6.93 13.05
C SER A 127 -9.26 -8.31 12.52
N GLY A 128 -10.28 -8.36 11.62
CA GLY A 128 -10.79 -9.61 11.06
C GLY A 128 -12.23 -9.88 11.51
N ALA A 129 -12.47 -10.11 12.78
CA ALA A 129 -13.80 -10.35 13.32
C ALA A 129 -14.25 -9.25 14.28
N THR A 130 -15.57 -9.05 14.40
CA THR A 130 -16.16 -7.99 15.24
C THR A 130 -15.96 -8.18 16.74
N ASN A 131 -15.63 -9.40 17.18
CA ASN A 131 -15.31 -9.75 18.56
C ASN A 131 -13.81 -9.67 18.88
N GLU A 132 -12.99 -9.26 17.92
CA GLU A 132 -11.54 -9.08 18.08
C GLU A 132 -11.24 -7.61 18.30
N LEU A 133 -10.49 -7.33 19.39
CA LEU A 133 -10.16 -5.98 19.83
C LEU A 133 -8.64 -5.73 19.83
N GLN A 134 -7.90 -6.42 18.97
CA GLN A 134 -6.45 -6.29 18.88
C GLN A 134 -6.07 -4.88 18.38
N THR A 135 -4.93 -4.42 18.85
CA THR A 135 -4.30 -3.20 18.33
C THR A 135 -3.66 -3.50 16.98
N LEU A 136 -4.10 -2.79 15.95
CA LEU A 136 -3.59 -2.94 14.59
C LEU A 136 -2.35 -2.09 14.37
N VAL A 137 -1.34 -2.68 13.72
CA VAL A 137 -0.14 -2.00 13.25
C VAL A 137 -0.14 -2.03 11.72
N VAL A 138 -0.01 -0.85 11.10
CA VAL A 138 0.06 -0.72 9.64
C VAL A 138 1.43 -0.22 9.24
N THR A 139 2.08 -0.94 8.33
CA THR A 139 3.41 -0.61 7.82
C THR A 139 3.42 -0.62 6.30
N ALA A 140 4.43 0.01 5.69
CA ALA A 140 4.64 -0.02 4.25
C ALA A 140 6.12 -0.16 3.90
N SER A 141 6.40 -0.85 2.80
CA SER A 141 7.74 -0.99 2.25
C SER A 141 7.73 -0.79 0.74
N SER A 142 8.86 -0.37 0.20
CA SER A 142 9.11 -0.23 -1.23
C SER A 142 10.09 -1.32 -1.68
N SER A 143 9.83 -1.95 -2.84
CA SER A 143 10.76 -2.91 -3.46
C SER A 143 12.00 -2.23 -4.05
N ASN A 144 11.96 -0.91 -4.26
CA ASN A 144 13.09 -0.11 -4.75
C ASN A 144 13.18 1.22 -4.00
N PRO A 145 13.82 1.26 -2.80
CA PRO A 145 13.97 2.49 -2.03
C PRO A 145 14.81 3.59 -2.69
N ALA A 146 15.62 3.25 -3.70
CA ALA A 146 16.37 4.22 -4.49
C ALA A 146 15.47 5.01 -5.46
N LEU A 147 14.31 4.46 -5.82
CA LEU A 147 13.28 5.13 -6.63
C LEU A 147 12.24 5.81 -5.75
N ILE A 148 11.69 5.08 -4.79
CA ILE A 148 10.75 5.57 -3.79
C ILE A 148 11.19 5.00 -2.44
N PRO A 149 11.65 5.82 -1.48
CA PRO A 149 11.94 5.39 -0.13
C PRO A 149 10.72 4.72 0.52
N ASN A 150 10.93 3.91 1.56
CA ASN A 150 9.82 3.29 2.27
C ASN A 150 8.77 4.34 2.67
N PRO A 151 7.51 4.16 2.26
CA PRO A 151 6.45 5.12 2.54
C PRO A 151 6.20 5.30 4.04
N SER A 152 5.75 6.49 4.41
CA SER A 152 5.24 6.75 5.76
C SER A 152 3.75 6.42 5.86
N ILE A 153 3.34 5.90 7.02
CA ILE A 153 1.94 5.59 7.33
C ILE A 153 1.45 6.53 8.44
N SER A 154 0.28 7.12 8.23
CA SER A 154 -0.52 7.77 9.26
C SER A 154 -1.74 6.93 9.52
N TYR A 155 -1.72 6.20 10.65
CA TYR A 155 -2.78 5.30 11.08
C TYR A 155 -2.89 5.29 12.61
N SER A 156 -4.11 5.19 13.12
CA SER A 156 -4.39 5.03 14.55
C SER A 156 -5.44 3.94 14.75
N SER A 157 -5.06 2.85 15.41
CA SER A 157 -5.98 1.76 15.73
C SER A 157 -7.08 2.24 16.70
N PRO A 158 -8.35 1.83 16.52
CA PRO A 158 -8.88 0.83 15.59
C PRO A 158 -9.51 1.42 14.32
N SER A 159 -9.02 2.55 13.79
CA SER A 159 -9.59 3.21 12.61
C SER A 159 -9.70 2.24 11.42
N ALA A 160 -10.82 2.30 10.69
CA ALA A 160 -11.00 1.56 9.43
C ALA A 160 -10.25 2.20 8.25
N THR A 161 -9.62 3.37 8.46
CA THR A 161 -8.92 4.13 7.42
C THR A 161 -7.58 4.63 7.90
N GLY A 162 -6.66 4.84 6.96
CA GLY A 162 -5.34 5.43 7.17
C GLY A 162 -4.86 6.14 5.92
N THR A 163 -3.65 6.70 5.97
CA THR A 163 -3.01 7.35 4.83
C THR A 163 -1.58 6.88 4.69
N LEU A 164 -1.22 6.44 3.49
CA LEU A 164 0.15 6.20 3.07
C LEU A 164 0.67 7.42 2.32
N ARG A 165 1.91 7.83 2.58
CA ARG A 165 2.57 8.94 1.89
C ARG A 165 3.94 8.53 1.40
N PHE A 166 4.26 8.93 0.16
CA PHE A 166 5.58 8.73 -0.42
C PHE A 166 5.94 9.88 -1.36
N GLN A 167 7.23 10.02 -1.64
CA GLN A 167 7.74 10.94 -2.64
C GLN A 167 8.86 10.25 -3.42
N PRO A 168 8.84 10.29 -4.77
CA PRO A 168 9.95 9.79 -5.58
C PRO A 168 11.24 10.55 -5.30
N VAL A 169 12.37 9.84 -5.40
CA VAL A 169 13.70 10.45 -5.33
C VAL A 169 13.88 11.38 -6.53
N ALA A 170 14.44 12.56 -6.30
CA ALA A 170 14.70 13.54 -7.36
C ALA A 170 15.56 12.95 -8.47
N GLY A 171 15.14 13.12 -9.72
CA GLY A 171 15.82 12.59 -10.91
C GLY A 171 15.64 11.10 -11.15
N ALA A 172 15.09 10.32 -10.20
CA ALA A 172 14.83 8.90 -10.40
C ALA A 172 13.55 8.68 -11.22
N PHE A 173 13.55 7.61 -12.03
CA PHE A 173 12.40 7.16 -12.81
C PHE A 173 12.42 5.62 -12.94
N GLY A 174 11.30 5.02 -13.29
CA GLY A 174 11.13 3.58 -13.41
C GLY A 174 9.93 3.06 -12.63
N THR A 175 9.98 1.79 -12.23
CA THR A 175 8.85 1.11 -11.58
C THR A 175 9.27 0.53 -10.24
N THR A 176 8.39 0.63 -9.25
CA THR A 176 8.54 -0.01 -7.94
C THR A 176 7.19 -0.57 -7.48
N THR A 177 7.25 -1.59 -6.62
CA THR A 177 6.07 -2.12 -5.92
C THR A 177 6.09 -1.66 -4.48
N ILE A 178 5.00 -1.07 -4.02
CA ILE A 178 4.78 -0.72 -2.62
C ILE A 178 3.88 -1.78 -2.01
N THR A 179 4.31 -2.35 -0.88
CA THR A 179 3.55 -3.33 -0.10
C THR A 179 3.13 -2.71 1.21
N VAL A 180 1.83 -2.73 1.48
CA VAL A 180 1.22 -2.31 2.76
C VAL A 180 0.83 -3.56 3.53
N THR A 181 1.22 -3.62 4.80
CA THR A 181 0.96 -4.75 5.69
C THR A 181 0.20 -4.27 6.92
N VAL A 182 -0.90 -4.96 7.24
CA VAL A 182 -1.65 -4.81 8.49
C VAL A 182 -1.39 -6.03 9.35
N ASN A 183 -1.04 -5.81 10.61
CA ASN A 183 -0.79 -6.85 11.62
C ASN A 183 -1.65 -6.55 12.85
N ASP A 184 -2.44 -7.53 13.30
CA ASP A 184 -3.29 -7.46 14.50
C ASP A 184 -2.59 -7.98 15.77
N GLY A 185 -1.37 -8.53 15.66
CA GLY A 185 -0.59 -9.05 16.76
C GLY A 185 -1.05 -10.41 17.29
N GLY A 186 -2.01 -11.08 16.65
CA GLY A 186 -2.43 -12.45 17.00
C GLY A 186 -1.33 -13.48 16.79
N LEU A 187 -1.46 -14.66 17.42
CA LEU A 187 -0.45 -15.73 17.33
C LEU A 187 -0.43 -16.44 15.97
N SER A 188 -1.52 -16.40 15.23
CA SER A 188 -1.65 -16.99 13.89
C SER A 188 -2.61 -16.14 13.07
N ASN A 189 -2.56 -16.24 11.73
CA ASN A 189 -3.42 -15.46 10.82
C ASN A 189 -3.39 -13.95 11.09
N ASN A 190 -2.27 -13.43 11.57
CA ASN A 190 -2.17 -12.09 12.12
C ASN A 190 -1.76 -11.02 11.09
N ILE A 191 -1.59 -11.38 9.82
CA ILE A 191 -1.07 -10.48 8.79
C ILE A 191 -1.91 -10.55 7.51
N VAL A 192 -2.24 -9.38 6.97
CA VAL A 192 -2.66 -9.21 5.58
C VAL A 192 -1.73 -8.22 4.88
N SER A 193 -1.39 -8.50 3.62
CA SER A 193 -0.61 -7.57 2.79
C SER A 193 -1.32 -7.28 1.48
N ARG A 194 -1.21 -6.03 1.01
CA ARG A 194 -1.66 -5.59 -0.31
C ARG A 194 -0.54 -4.82 -0.98
N SER A 195 -0.35 -5.09 -2.26
CA SER A 195 0.69 -4.41 -3.04
C SER A 195 0.07 -3.66 -4.21
N PHE A 196 0.72 -2.58 -4.61
CA PHE A 196 0.40 -1.83 -5.82
C PHE A 196 1.69 -1.34 -6.49
N THR A 197 1.62 -1.16 -7.79
CA THR A 197 2.74 -0.69 -8.60
C THR A 197 2.69 0.82 -8.72
N VAL A 198 3.83 1.48 -8.53
CA VAL A 198 4.04 2.89 -8.85
C VAL A 198 5.04 2.99 -9.99
N VAL A 199 4.63 3.62 -11.09
CA VAL A 199 5.49 4.03 -12.19
C VAL A 199 5.85 5.49 -11.98
N VAL A 200 7.14 5.79 -11.90
CA VAL A 200 7.66 7.17 -11.93
C VAL A 200 8.08 7.44 -13.36
N ASP A 201 7.31 8.24 -14.05
CA ASP A 201 7.39 8.50 -15.47
C ASP A 201 8.42 9.58 -15.79
N GLN A 202 9.33 9.30 -16.71
CA GLN A 202 10.28 10.28 -17.22
C GLN A 202 9.67 10.99 -18.43
N ALA A 203 9.81 12.32 -18.52
CA ALA A 203 9.33 13.07 -19.67
C ALA A 203 10.00 12.57 -20.98
N PRO A 204 9.25 12.54 -22.08
CA PRO A 204 9.79 12.19 -23.38
C PRO A 204 10.92 13.14 -23.82
N THR A 205 11.70 12.72 -24.76
CA THR A 205 12.81 13.50 -25.33
C THR A 205 12.47 13.91 -26.76
N ILE A 206 12.95 15.09 -27.17
CA ILE A 206 12.88 15.60 -28.55
C ILE A 206 14.21 16.23 -28.91
N SER A 207 14.72 15.92 -30.12
CA SER A 207 15.97 16.52 -30.60
C SER A 207 15.76 18.00 -30.93
N THR A 208 16.86 18.76 -30.91
CA THR A 208 16.85 20.13 -31.39
C THR A 208 16.57 20.20 -32.89
N ILE A 209 15.86 21.24 -33.31
CA ILE A 209 15.58 21.58 -34.71
C ILE A 209 16.31 22.90 -35.03
N ALA A 210 17.08 22.89 -36.10
CA ALA A 210 17.77 24.12 -36.53
C ALA A 210 16.82 25.18 -37.12
N ASN A 211 17.19 26.44 -37.02
CA ASN A 211 16.45 27.52 -37.67
C ASN A 211 16.39 27.34 -39.18
N VAL A 212 15.28 27.70 -39.78
CA VAL A 212 15.00 27.51 -41.22
C VAL A 212 14.65 28.85 -41.88
N SER A 213 15.14 29.06 -43.10
CA SER A 213 14.77 30.19 -43.95
C SER A 213 14.23 29.70 -45.28
N ILE A 214 13.12 30.26 -45.72
CA ILE A 214 12.48 29.95 -47.02
C ILE A 214 12.04 31.25 -47.73
N GLY A 215 11.83 31.17 -48.99
CA GLY A 215 11.23 32.29 -49.75
C GLY A 215 9.72 32.38 -49.54
N VAL A 216 9.16 33.60 -49.74
CA VAL A 216 7.72 33.82 -49.73
C VAL A 216 7.03 32.91 -50.77
N ASN A 217 5.84 32.38 -50.43
CA ASN A 217 5.06 31.42 -51.20
C ASN A 217 5.72 30.03 -51.37
N SER A 218 6.70 29.71 -50.53
CA SER A 218 7.34 28.40 -50.46
C SER A 218 6.91 27.66 -49.17
N GLN A 219 7.08 26.36 -49.16
CA GLN A 219 7.00 25.55 -47.94
C GLN A 219 8.39 24.98 -47.58
N THR A 220 8.60 24.54 -46.35
CA THR A 220 9.83 23.87 -45.96
C THR A 220 9.94 22.50 -46.65
N THR A 221 11.13 22.01 -46.86
CA THR A 221 11.35 20.57 -47.01
C THR A 221 10.95 19.87 -45.71
N ALA A 222 10.87 18.53 -45.74
CA ALA A 222 10.65 17.76 -44.52
C ALA A 222 11.85 17.97 -43.57
N ILE A 223 11.62 18.61 -42.45
CA ILE A 223 12.59 18.86 -41.38
C ILE A 223 12.58 17.66 -40.46
N LEU A 224 13.73 16.98 -40.35
CA LEU A 224 13.89 15.77 -39.51
C LEU A 224 14.11 16.15 -38.07
N PHE A 225 13.51 15.38 -37.15
CA PHE A 225 13.79 15.38 -35.73
C PHE A 225 13.52 13.99 -35.13
N THR A 226 14.07 13.73 -33.97
CA THR A 226 13.88 12.44 -33.26
C THR A 226 13.16 12.67 -31.94
N ILE A 227 12.35 11.66 -31.58
CA ILE A 227 11.68 11.58 -30.30
C ILE A 227 11.99 10.27 -29.61
N GLY A 228 11.92 10.23 -28.27
CA GLY A 228 12.11 9.04 -27.49
C GLY A 228 11.48 9.14 -26.11
N ASP A 229 11.29 7.99 -25.47
CA ASP A 229 10.81 7.88 -24.11
C ASP A 229 11.35 6.61 -23.47
N ALA A 230 11.51 6.60 -22.14
CA ALA A 230 12.07 5.45 -21.41
C ALA A 230 10.99 4.41 -21.04
N GLN A 231 9.73 4.81 -20.92
CA GLN A 231 8.61 3.99 -20.46
C GLN A 231 7.55 3.76 -21.54
N VAL A 232 7.43 4.68 -22.50
CA VAL A 232 6.40 4.65 -23.55
C VAL A 232 7.04 4.39 -24.91
N ALA A 233 6.48 3.43 -25.66
CA ALA A 233 6.94 3.15 -27.01
C ALA A 233 6.77 4.40 -27.91
N THR A 234 7.75 4.71 -28.75
CA THR A 234 7.77 5.90 -29.61
C THR A 234 6.58 6.00 -30.56
N SER A 235 5.97 4.87 -30.93
CA SER A 235 4.73 4.79 -31.69
C SER A 235 3.51 5.37 -30.95
N ASN A 236 3.54 5.39 -29.62
CA ASN A 236 2.44 5.90 -28.80
C ASN A 236 2.64 7.37 -28.38
N LEU A 237 3.80 7.96 -28.71
CA LEU A 237 4.05 9.37 -28.46
C LEU A 237 3.27 10.23 -29.44
N THR A 238 2.64 11.28 -28.95
CA THR A 238 1.93 12.28 -29.76
C THR A 238 2.82 13.48 -30.02
N VAL A 239 2.71 14.07 -31.22
CA VAL A 239 3.47 15.27 -31.61
C VAL A 239 2.50 16.35 -32.01
N SER A 240 2.74 17.55 -31.52
CA SER A 240 1.99 18.78 -31.86
C SER A 240 2.93 19.96 -32.09
N ALA A 241 2.42 21.04 -32.68
CA ALA A 241 3.20 22.28 -32.77
C ALA A 241 2.34 23.51 -32.68
N THR A 242 2.98 24.60 -32.22
CA THR A 242 2.40 25.96 -32.21
C THR A 242 3.33 26.93 -32.89
N SER A 243 2.78 28.02 -33.37
CA SER A 243 3.52 29.14 -33.96
C SER A 243 3.29 30.40 -33.14
N SER A 244 4.34 31.18 -32.89
CA SER A 244 4.25 32.47 -32.20
C SER A 244 3.56 33.55 -33.06
N ASN A 245 3.40 33.32 -34.37
CA ASN A 245 2.70 34.21 -35.29
C ASN A 245 1.74 33.41 -36.18
N ALA A 246 0.50 33.26 -35.72
CA ALA A 246 -0.54 32.50 -36.43
C ALA A 246 -0.94 33.13 -37.76
N SER A 247 -0.72 34.46 -37.96
CA SER A 247 -0.96 35.12 -39.23
C SER A 247 0.05 34.76 -40.32
N LEU A 248 1.29 34.40 -39.90
CA LEU A 248 2.34 33.90 -40.79
C LEU A 248 2.24 32.40 -40.99
N VAL A 249 2.03 31.65 -39.88
CA VAL A 249 1.88 30.17 -39.87
C VAL A 249 0.77 29.82 -38.91
N GLY A 250 -0.40 29.43 -39.42
CA GLY A 250 -1.48 28.85 -38.61
C GLY A 250 -1.19 27.39 -38.27
N SER A 251 -1.79 26.86 -37.19
CA SER A 251 -1.62 25.47 -36.76
C SER A 251 -2.00 24.44 -37.84
N SER A 252 -3.00 24.74 -38.65
CA SER A 252 -3.43 23.94 -39.82
C SER A 252 -2.39 23.89 -40.95
N ASN A 253 -1.35 24.69 -40.87
CA ASN A 253 -0.28 24.79 -41.86
C ASN A 253 1.02 24.10 -41.41
N ILE A 254 0.96 23.31 -40.35
CA ILE A 254 2.07 22.52 -39.83
C ILE A 254 1.68 21.04 -39.97
N PHE A 255 2.45 20.27 -40.71
CA PHE A 255 2.16 18.89 -41.06
C PHE A 255 3.26 17.97 -40.54
N PHE A 256 2.88 16.93 -39.81
CA PHE A 256 3.80 15.93 -39.29
C PHE A 256 3.81 14.68 -40.16
N GLY A 257 4.98 14.03 -40.25
CA GLY A 257 5.20 12.76 -40.90
C GLY A 257 6.28 11.93 -40.18
N GLY A 258 6.67 10.84 -40.80
CA GLY A 258 7.60 9.88 -40.19
C GLY A 258 6.90 8.88 -39.26
N SER A 259 7.65 7.95 -38.71
CA SER A 259 7.15 6.91 -37.78
C SER A 259 8.15 6.65 -36.67
N ASP A 260 7.69 6.03 -35.60
CA ASP A 260 8.49 5.65 -34.45
C ASP A 260 9.32 6.83 -33.90
N ALA A 261 10.61 6.64 -33.75
CA ALA A 261 11.52 7.67 -33.24
C ALA A 261 11.84 8.76 -34.28
N ASN A 262 11.72 8.48 -35.58
CA ASN A 262 12.10 9.39 -36.67
C ASN A 262 10.87 10.14 -37.19
N ARG A 263 10.79 11.41 -36.90
CA ARG A 263 9.66 12.27 -37.27
C ARG A 263 10.11 13.37 -38.23
N THR A 264 9.13 13.93 -38.94
CA THR A 264 9.32 15.08 -39.80
C THR A 264 8.26 16.14 -39.55
N VAL A 265 8.61 17.40 -39.81
CA VAL A 265 7.64 18.50 -39.86
C VAL A 265 7.80 19.26 -41.16
N ILE A 266 6.69 19.59 -41.83
CA ILE A 266 6.63 20.46 -43.00
C ILE A 266 5.75 21.66 -42.62
N ILE A 267 6.24 22.87 -42.94
CA ILE A 267 5.52 24.11 -42.62
C ILE A 267 5.23 24.86 -43.93
N LYS A 268 3.95 25.25 -44.09
CA LYS A 268 3.47 26.00 -45.24
C LYS A 268 2.96 27.36 -44.78
N PRO A 269 3.78 28.43 -44.82
CA PRO A 269 3.32 29.79 -44.46
C PRO A 269 2.15 30.26 -45.29
N VAL A 270 1.40 31.21 -44.76
CA VAL A 270 0.30 31.89 -45.47
C VAL A 270 0.85 32.61 -46.71
N SER A 271 0.18 32.42 -47.84
CA SER A 271 0.62 33.00 -49.10
C SER A 271 0.76 34.52 -49.02
N GLY A 272 1.83 35.04 -49.59
CA GLY A 272 2.14 36.48 -49.61
C GLY A 272 2.71 37.06 -48.31
N GLN A 273 2.71 36.28 -47.20
CA GLN A 273 3.23 36.74 -45.91
C GLN A 273 4.75 36.55 -45.83
N THR A 274 5.42 37.50 -45.23
CA THR A 274 6.87 37.48 -44.94
C THR A 274 7.14 37.86 -43.48
N GLY A 275 8.28 37.47 -42.95
CA GLY A 275 8.68 37.76 -41.57
C GLY A 275 9.19 36.54 -40.82
N ASN A 276 9.24 36.66 -39.50
CA ASN A 276 9.77 35.59 -38.61
C ASN A 276 8.67 35.07 -37.71
N THR A 277 8.74 33.77 -37.39
CA THR A 277 7.95 33.17 -36.35
C THR A 277 8.78 32.09 -35.63
N TYR A 278 8.45 31.83 -34.36
CA TYR A 278 9.00 30.69 -33.62
C TYR A 278 7.99 29.56 -33.68
N ILE A 279 8.47 28.39 -34.09
CA ILE A 279 7.69 27.15 -34.11
C ILE A 279 8.14 26.30 -32.92
N THR A 280 7.22 26.00 -32.02
CA THR A 280 7.45 25.10 -30.90
C THR A 280 6.82 23.74 -31.20
N VAL A 281 7.64 22.72 -31.33
CA VAL A 281 7.24 21.32 -31.49
C VAL A 281 7.24 20.65 -30.13
N THR A 282 6.13 20.04 -29.75
CA THR A 282 5.94 19.35 -28.47
C THR A 282 5.67 17.90 -28.70
N VAL A 283 6.36 17.02 -27.96
CA VAL A 283 6.09 15.59 -27.85
C VAL A 283 5.48 15.29 -26.49
N SER A 284 4.47 14.42 -26.43
CA SER A 284 3.81 14.03 -25.18
C SER A 284 3.56 12.51 -25.15
N ASP A 285 3.73 11.95 -23.96
CA ASP A 285 3.40 10.57 -23.59
C ASP A 285 2.01 10.44 -22.91
N SER A 286 1.25 11.54 -22.82
CA SER A 286 -0.02 11.73 -22.10
C SER A 286 0.10 12.03 -20.60
N ILE A 287 1.26 11.90 -20.00
CA ILE A 287 1.53 12.20 -18.56
C ILE A 287 2.37 13.47 -18.47
N THR A 288 3.44 13.51 -19.28
CA THR A 288 4.40 14.61 -19.36
C THR A 288 4.63 15.03 -20.82
N SER A 289 5.43 16.07 -21.02
CA SER A 289 5.79 16.53 -22.37
C SER A 289 7.14 17.21 -22.38
N ALA A 290 7.79 17.19 -23.55
CA ALA A 290 8.98 17.96 -23.86
C ALA A 290 8.81 18.73 -25.16
N SER A 291 9.55 19.83 -25.35
CA SER A 291 9.44 20.64 -26.55
C SER A 291 10.78 21.17 -27.02
N THR A 292 10.84 21.46 -28.32
CA THR A 292 11.93 22.17 -28.99
C THR A 292 11.36 23.33 -29.78
N THR A 293 12.08 24.43 -29.84
CA THR A 293 11.65 25.64 -30.54
C THR A 293 12.72 26.07 -31.53
N PHE A 294 12.30 26.42 -32.73
CA PHE A 294 13.17 26.95 -33.78
C PHE A 294 12.53 28.15 -34.50
N GLN A 295 13.34 29.00 -35.09
CA GLN A 295 12.88 30.13 -35.88
C GLN A 295 12.66 29.73 -37.34
N LEU A 296 11.51 30.08 -37.88
CA LEU A 296 11.23 30.08 -39.32
C LEU A 296 11.25 31.54 -39.84
N SER A 297 12.11 31.81 -40.83
CA SER A 297 12.20 33.08 -41.53
C SER A 297 11.65 32.95 -42.94
N VAL A 298 10.62 33.73 -43.28
CA VAL A 298 10.04 33.78 -44.61
C VAL A 298 10.53 35.05 -45.27
N LEU A 299 11.40 34.91 -46.24
CA LEU A 299 12.09 36.02 -46.90
C LEU A 299 11.28 36.57 -48.08
N PRO A 300 11.28 37.89 -48.31
CA PRO A 300 10.65 38.49 -49.50
C PRO A 300 11.40 38.08 -50.76
N ARG A 301 10.73 38.21 -51.92
CA ARG A 301 11.43 38.07 -53.20
C ARG A 301 12.47 39.17 -53.36
N PRO A 302 13.67 38.83 -53.89
CA PRO A 302 14.60 39.89 -54.27
C PRO A 302 13.97 40.84 -55.25
N SER A 303 14.29 42.13 -55.07
CA SER A 303 13.85 43.14 -56.06
C SER A 303 14.56 42.92 -57.41
N PRO A 304 13.86 43.07 -58.52
CA PRO A 304 14.49 42.97 -59.84
C PRO A 304 15.57 44.05 -59.98
N PRO A 305 16.61 43.81 -60.74
CA PRO A 305 17.63 44.83 -61.01
C PRO A 305 17.02 46.02 -61.71
N THR A 306 17.32 47.22 -61.23
CA THR A 306 16.90 48.46 -61.83
C THR A 306 17.95 48.97 -62.81
N ASN A 307 17.52 49.59 -63.90
CA ASN A 307 18.44 50.19 -64.91
C ASN A 307 19.33 49.24 -65.69
N ILE A 308 18.75 48.20 -66.30
CA ILE A 308 19.48 47.40 -67.29
C ILE A 308 19.83 48.29 -68.47
N ARG A 309 21.13 48.51 -68.75
CA ARG A 309 21.66 49.24 -69.90
C ARG A 309 22.41 48.32 -70.84
N ILE A 310 22.29 48.54 -72.13
CA ILE A 310 23.13 47.90 -73.14
C ILE A 310 24.53 48.52 -72.98
N ALA A 311 25.54 47.73 -72.59
CA ALA A 311 26.92 48.14 -72.69
C ALA A 311 27.32 48.15 -74.16
N SER A 312 27.34 49.34 -74.80
CA SER A 312 27.93 49.47 -76.13
C SER A 312 29.43 49.20 -76.07
N ARG A 313 29.94 48.34 -76.93
CA ARG A 313 31.38 48.06 -77.11
C ARG A 313 32.00 49.28 -77.80
#